data_f679fbe6c6d3cdbc87534465fa9338ec
#
_entry.id   f679fbe6c6d3cdbc87534465fa9338ec
#
_cell.length_a   1.000
_cell.length_b   1.000
_cell.length_c   1.000
_cell.angle_alpha   90.00
_cell.angle_beta   90.00
_cell.angle_gamma   90.00
#
_symmetry.space_group_name_H-M   'P 1'
#
loop_
_entity.id
_entity.type
_entity.pdbx_description
1 polymer ?
#
loop_
_entity_poly.entity_id
_entity_poly.type
_entity_poly.pdbx_seq_one_letter_code
_entity_poly.pdbx_strand_id
1 'polypeptide(L)'
;NRNSDMHEQIKKKAFIVISGDKGMAGAYNHNVLKEAKRLCDESQEYKIFAIGETGRQYFTSLGYNVEESFRFSANNPSVHRARVITEDIVERYKEEEMDEVYIVYTRMERGMKEEVEVEQLLPLKTNQFIKEELVDNVKKGKSNGTLEDFEGSDDYFVIYPSPKVVLNDLAYNYVTGFIYGALVEGFATEEN
;
A
#
# COMPACT_ATOMS: atom_id res chain seq x y z
N ASN A 1 -38.91 4.80 7.24
CA ASN A 1 -37.67 4.58 8.00
C ASN A 1 -36.61 3.87 7.18
N ARG A 2 -36.19 4.49 6.09
CA ARG A 2 -35.11 3.99 5.24
C ARG A 2 -33.88 4.87 5.28
N ASN A 3 -33.78 5.76 6.26
CA ASN A 3 -32.66 6.71 6.36
C ASN A 3 -31.58 6.28 7.35
N SER A 4 -31.70 5.09 7.96
CA SER A 4 -30.68 4.61 8.91
C SER A 4 -29.54 3.84 8.24
N ASP A 5 -29.68 3.47 6.96
CA ASP A 5 -28.72 2.62 6.28
C ASP A 5 -27.68 3.38 5.46
N MET A 6 -27.72 4.71 5.51
CA MET A 6 -26.74 5.58 4.83
C MET A 6 -25.77 6.26 5.79
N HIS A 7 -25.54 5.66 6.95
CA HIS A 7 -24.34 5.98 7.68
C HIS A 7 -23.18 5.32 6.93
N GLU A 8 -22.48 6.11 6.13
CA GLU A 8 -21.19 5.71 5.63
C GLU A 8 -20.39 5.21 6.82
N GLN A 9 -20.14 3.92 6.87
CA GLN A 9 -19.29 3.36 7.91
C GLN A 9 -17.93 4.05 7.80
N ILE A 10 -17.49 4.60 8.92
CA ILE A 10 -16.16 5.21 9.01
C ILE A 10 -15.16 4.13 8.63
N LYS A 11 -14.40 4.37 7.56
CA LYS A 11 -13.39 3.45 7.08
C LYS A 11 -12.11 3.63 7.89
N LYS A 12 -11.62 2.52 8.42
CA LYS A 12 -10.32 2.49 9.08
C LYS A 12 -9.24 2.36 8.04
N LYS A 13 -8.42 3.37 7.91
CA LYS A 13 -7.36 3.41 6.90
C LYS A 13 -6.00 3.10 7.52
N ALA A 14 -5.26 2.22 6.88
CA ALA A 14 -3.85 1.98 7.20
C ALA A 14 -2.98 2.64 6.15
N PHE A 15 -2.00 3.40 6.59
CA PHE A 15 -1.01 4.03 5.71
C PHE A 15 0.36 3.42 5.99
N ILE A 16 0.86 2.63 5.03
CA ILE A 16 2.24 2.17 5.05
C ILE A 16 3.07 3.31 4.48
N VAL A 17 3.96 3.87 5.30
CA VAL A 17 4.77 5.03 4.90
C VAL A 17 6.23 4.62 4.87
N ILE A 18 6.86 4.72 3.71
CA ILE A 18 8.26 4.37 3.51
C ILE A 18 9.11 5.63 3.60
N SER A 19 10.01 5.67 4.56
CA SER A 19 11.00 6.73 4.74
C SER A 19 12.40 6.11 4.90
N GLY A 20 13.43 6.94 5.06
CA GLY A 20 14.77 6.44 5.38
C GLY A 20 14.90 6.05 6.85
N ASP A 21 16.00 5.37 7.16
CA ASP A 21 16.31 4.97 8.53
C ASP A 21 17.13 6.02 9.29
N LYS A 22 17.78 6.94 8.58
CA LYS A 22 18.69 7.93 9.16
C LYS A 22 18.30 9.35 8.80
N GLY A 23 18.03 10.14 9.83
CA GLY A 23 17.92 11.59 9.74
C GLY A 23 16.86 12.13 8.80
N MET A 24 16.56 13.41 8.94
CA MET A 24 15.65 14.16 8.06
C MET A 24 16.40 14.81 6.90
N ALA A 25 17.47 14.17 6.41
CA ALA A 25 18.28 14.72 5.34
C ALA A 25 17.60 14.57 3.98
N GLY A 26 17.36 15.69 3.32
CA GLY A 26 16.92 15.75 1.94
C GLY A 26 15.42 15.83 1.70
N ALA A 27 15.06 16.29 0.51
CA ALA A 27 13.68 16.47 0.07
C ALA A 27 12.88 15.16 0.06
N TYR A 28 13.55 14.03 -0.12
CA TYR A 28 12.97 12.71 -0.13
C TYR A 28 12.07 12.45 1.09
N ASN A 29 12.67 12.52 2.29
CA ASN A 29 11.92 12.24 3.51
C ASN A 29 10.86 13.30 3.78
N HIS A 30 11.19 14.57 3.53
CA HIS A 30 10.27 15.67 3.78
C HIS A 30 8.98 15.52 2.96
N ASN A 31 9.08 15.23 1.66
CA ASN A 31 7.93 15.16 0.77
C ASN A 31 7.02 13.97 1.10
N VAL A 32 7.58 12.80 1.35
CA VAL A 32 6.78 11.60 1.69
C VAL A 32 6.08 11.77 3.04
N LEU A 33 6.76 12.35 4.02
CA LEU A 33 6.18 12.57 5.34
C LEU A 33 5.08 13.65 5.30
N LYS A 34 5.27 14.70 4.52
CA LYS A 34 4.27 15.75 4.33
C LYS A 34 2.99 15.19 3.69
N GLU A 35 3.12 14.35 2.67
CA GLU A 35 1.98 13.72 2.01
C GLU A 35 1.25 12.76 2.94
N ALA A 36 1.99 11.92 3.66
CA ALA A 36 1.40 11.00 4.64
C ALA A 36 0.66 11.77 5.74
N LYS A 37 1.23 12.86 6.22
CA LYS A 37 0.59 13.72 7.22
C LYS A 37 -0.74 14.28 6.70
N ARG A 38 -0.75 14.76 5.46
CA ARG A 38 -1.97 15.28 4.83
C ARG A 38 -3.06 14.21 4.76
N LEU A 39 -2.70 12.99 4.35
CA LEU A 39 -3.62 11.86 4.26
C LEU A 39 -4.21 11.50 5.64
N CYS A 40 -3.37 11.50 6.67
CA CYS A 40 -3.83 11.24 8.03
C CYS A 40 -4.77 12.33 8.53
N ASP A 41 -4.43 13.59 8.29
CA ASP A 41 -5.24 14.73 8.73
C ASP A 41 -6.62 14.76 8.06
N GLU A 42 -6.73 14.24 6.83
CA GLU A 42 -7.98 14.14 6.10
C GLU A 42 -8.81 12.89 6.45
N SER A 43 -8.24 11.97 7.22
CA SER A 43 -8.89 10.71 7.57
C SER A 43 -9.55 10.79 8.93
N GLN A 44 -10.75 10.22 9.06
CA GLN A 44 -11.45 10.18 10.36
C GLN A 44 -10.81 9.15 11.29
N GLU A 45 -10.41 8.01 10.75
CA GLU A 45 -9.76 6.94 11.50
C GLU A 45 -8.61 6.36 10.66
N TYR A 46 -7.41 6.37 11.22
CA TYR A 46 -6.22 5.91 10.52
C TYR A 46 -5.22 5.30 11.49
N LYS A 47 -4.29 4.56 10.94
CA LYS A 47 -3.09 4.09 11.64
C LYS A 47 -1.91 4.09 10.67
N ILE A 48 -0.75 4.54 11.14
CA ILE A 48 0.48 4.59 10.35
C ILE A 48 1.31 3.34 10.63
N PHE A 49 1.73 2.68 9.56
CA PHE A 49 2.65 1.56 9.57
C PHE A 49 3.96 2.03 8.93
N ALA A 50 4.87 2.49 9.78
CA ALA A 50 6.09 3.14 9.30
C ALA A 50 7.15 2.09 8.94
N ILE A 51 7.70 2.21 7.73
CA ILE A 51 8.90 1.50 7.30
C ILE A 51 10.00 2.55 7.23
N GLY A 52 11.07 2.36 8.01
CA GLY A 52 12.11 3.35 8.20
C GLY A 52 11.93 4.14 9.49
N GLU A 53 13.02 4.33 10.20
CA GLU A 53 13.01 4.92 11.54
C GLU A 53 12.71 6.43 11.51
N THR A 54 13.10 7.12 10.44
CA THR A 54 12.87 8.56 10.30
C THR A 54 11.39 8.90 10.37
N GLY A 55 10.55 8.19 9.60
CA GLY A 55 9.12 8.42 9.60
C GLY A 55 8.46 8.02 10.92
N ARG A 56 8.91 6.91 11.51
CA ARG A 56 8.42 6.45 12.81
C ARG A 56 8.61 7.53 13.87
N GLN A 57 9.82 8.03 13.99
CA GLN A 57 10.13 9.06 14.99
C GLN A 57 9.39 10.35 14.72
N TYR A 58 9.31 10.76 13.47
CA TYR A 58 8.60 11.96 13.07
C TYR A 58 7.14 11.94 13.52
N PHE A 59 6.41 10.89 13.13
CA PHE A 59 4.98 10.80 13.44
C PHE A 59 4.73 10.55 14.92
N THR A 60 5.56 9.74 15.56
CA THR A 60 5.45 9.49 17.00
C THR A 60 5.66 10.79 17.80
N SER A 61 6.64 11.58 17.42
CA SER A 61 6.93 12.85 18.11
C SER A 61 5.80 13.88 17.96
N LEU A 62 5.06 13.83 16.86
CA LEU A 62 3.93 14.71 16.60
C LEU A 62 2.62 14.21 17.22
N GLY A 63 2.63 13.03 17.84
CA GLY A 63 1.44 12.45 18.45
C GLY A 63 0.48 11.74 17.50
N TYR A 64 0.92 11.41 16.28
CA TYR A 64 0.12 10.65 15.34
C TYR A 64 0.01 9.19 15.76
N ASN A 65 -1.05 8.51 15.31
CA ASN A 65 -1.31 7.12 15.63
C ASN A 65 -0.41 6.19 14.81
N VAL A 66 0.70 5.76 15.40
CA VAL A 66 1.68 4.87 14.78
C VAL A 66 1.58 3.49 15.44
N GLU A 67 1.57 2.43 14.61
CA GLU A 67 1.60 1.06 15.13
C GLU A 67 3.00 0.72 15.65
N GLU A 68 3.12 0.60 16.96
CA GLU A 68 4.41 0.40 17.63
C GLU A 68 5.01 -0.98 17.38
N SER A 69 4.18 -1.99 17.15
CA SER A 69 4.65 -3.36 16.91
C SER A 69 5.15 -3.61 15.50
N PHE A 70 4.93 -2.65 14.59
CA PHE A 70 5.34 -2.74 13.18
C PHE A 70 6.66 -2.02 13.01
N ARG A 71 7.75 -2.77 12.94
CA ARG A 71 9.11 -2.22 12.85
C ARG A 71 9.91 -2.90 11.76
N PHE A 72 10.18 -2.18 10.68
CA PHE A 72 10.97 -2.66 9.56
C PHE A 72 11.92 -1.58 9.09
N SER A 73 13.14 -2.01 8.76
CA SER A 73 14.14 -1.15 8.14
C SER A 73 13.80 -0.91 6.67
N ALA A 74 14.11 0.28 6.18
CA ALA A 74 14.03 0.62 4.76
C ALA A 74 15.32 0.32 4.01
N ASN A 75 16.41 -0.01 4.71
CA ASN A 75 17.72 -0.30 4.11
C ASN A 75 17.79 -1.70 3.52
N ASN A 76 18.57 -1.84 2.45
CA ASN A 76 18.83 -3.13 1.81
C ASN A 76 17.56 -3.93 1.53
N PRO A 77 16.68 -3.43 0.66
CA PRO A 77 15.41 -4.11 0.37
C PRO A 77 15.60 -5.54 -0.12
N SER A 78 14.73 -6.44 0.34
CA SER A 78 14.73 -7.82 -0.11
C SER A 78 13.29 -8.30 -0.31
N VAL A 79 13.12 -9.29 -1.19
CA VAL A 79 11.82 -9.94 -1.39
C VAL A 79 11.35 -10.62 -0.10
N HIS A 80 12.28 -11.18 0.66
CA HIS A 80 11.95 -11.82 1.95
C HIS A 80 11.34 -10.80 2.92
N ARG A 81 11.95 -9.63 3.06
CA ARG A 81 11.39 -8.58 3.92
C ARG A 81 10.02 -8.13 3.44
N ALA A 82 9.85 -7.95 2.12
CA ALA A 82 8.56 -7.60 1.55
C ALA A 82 7.49 -8.65 1.87
N ARG A 83 7.84 -9.94 1.85
CA ARG A 83 6.92 -11.00 2.25
C ARG A 83 6.53 -10.91 3.71
N VAL A 84 7.49 -10.69 4.59
CA VAL A 84 7.20 -10.57 6.02
C VAL A 84 6.29 -9.38 6.29
N ILE A 85 6.52 -8.26 5.62
CA ILE A 85 5.65 -7.08 5.72
C ILE A 85 4.24 -7.41 5.21
N THR A 86 4.15 -8.06 4.05
CA THR A 86 2.86 -8.46 3.47
C THR A 86 2.09 -9.38 4.42
N GLU A 87 2.74 -10.38 4.98
CA GLU A 87 2.11 -11.31 5.93
C GLU A 87 1.55 -10.57 7.14
N ASP A 88 2.31 -9.65 7.70
CA ASP A 88 1.87 -8.83 8.84
C ASP A 88 0.63 -8.01 8.49
N ILE A 89 0.68 -7.26 7.41
CA ILE A 89 -0.42 -6.39 6.97
C ILE A 89 -1.66 -7.20 6.60
N VAL A 90 -1.50 -8.28 5.85
CA VAL A 90 -2.63 -9.12 5.42
C VAL A 90 -3.31 -9.78 6.62
N GLU A 91 -2.55 -10.24 7.59
CA GLU A 91 -3.11 -10.82 8.81
C GLU A 91 -3.94 -9.81 9.59
N ARG A 92 -3.44 -8.58 9.77
CA ARG A 92 -4.18 -7.51 10.42
C ARG A 92 -5.44 -7.13 9.65
N TYR A 93 -5.36 -7.13 8.33
CA TYR A 93 -6.51 -6.87 7.46
C TYR A 93 -7.57 -7.94 7.61
N LYS A 94 -7.19 -9.21 7.66
CA LYS A 94 -8.12 -10.32 7.90
C LYS A 94 -8.77 -10.26 9.27
N GLU A 95 -8.06 -9.76 10.27
CA GLU A 95 -8.56 -9.58 11.64
C GLU A 95 -9.38 -8.29 11.82
N GLU A 96 -9.65 -7.59 10.74
CA GLU A 96 -10.50 -6.39 10.74
C GLU A 96 -9.89 -5.18 11.46
N GLU A 97 -8.57 -5.13 11.59
CA GLU A 97 -7.91 -3.95 12.16
C GLU A 97 -8.00 -2.72 11.24
N MET A 98 -8.12 -2.95 9.93
CA MET A 98 -8.30 -1.88 8.95
C MET A 98 -9.23 -2.33 7.81
N ASP A 99 -9.86 -1.36 7.17
CA ASP A 99 -10.74 -1.59 6.03
C ASP A 99 -10.03 -1.34 4.69
N GLU A 100 -9.07 -0.42 4.69
CA GLU A 100 -8.31 -0.04 3.51
C GLU A 100 -6.84 0.08 3.87
N VAL A 101 -5.96 -0.34 2.96
CA VAL A 101 -4.50 -0.23 3.12
C VAL A 101 -3.94 0.55 1.94
N TYR A 102 -3.22 1.61 2.26
CA TYR A 102 -2.52 2.46 1.28
C TYR A 102 -1.02 2.39 1.54
N ILE A 103 -0.23 2.62 0.50
CA ILE A 103 1.21 2.77 0.63
C ILE A 103 1.62 4.14 0.10
N VAL A 104 2.46 4.82 0.85
CA VAL A 104 3.01 6.14 0.52
C VAL A 104 4.52 5.98 0.40
N TYR A 105 5.05 6.26 -0.77
CA TYR A 105 6.46 6.04 -1.06
C TYR A 105 6.96 7.05 -2.09
N THR A 106 8.27 7.12 -2.26
CA THR A 106 8.91 8.00 -3.23
C THR A 106 9.40 7.18 -4.42
N ARG A 107 9.05 7.64 -5.62
CA ARG A 107 9.51 7.07 -6.89
C ARG A 107 10.46 8.03 -7.56
N MET A 108 11.54 7.49 -8.13
CA MET A 108 12.47 8.26 -8.94
C MET A 108 12.00 8.26 -10.39
N GLU A 109 11.68 9.43 -10.93
CA GLU A 109 11.36 9.56 -12.34
C GLU A 109 12.60 9.84 -13.20
N ARG A 110 12.45 9.70 -14.51
CA ARG A 110 13.51 10.03 -15.47
C ARG A 110 13.91 11.49 -15.30
N GLY A 111 15.22 11.75 -15.24
CA GLY A 111 15.75 13.09 -15.02
C GLY A 111 15.99 13.45 -13.56
N MET A 112 16.00 12.46 -12.69
CA MET A 112 16.29 12.60 -11.24
C MET A 112 15.27 13.40 -10.45
N LYS A 113 14.03 13.44 -10.94
CA LYS A 113 12.92 14.05 -10.20
C LYS A 113 12.25 13.04 -9.29
N GLU A 114 12.18 13.37 -8.02
CA GLU A 114 11.50 12.56 -7.01
C GLU A 114 10.01 12.88 -6.98
N GLU A 115 9.17 11.84 -7.01
CA GLU A 115 7.73 12.00 -6.88
C GLU A 115 7.19 11.10 -5.78
N VAL A 116 6.32 11.67 -4.95
CA VAL A 116 5.61 10.89 -3.93
C VAL A 116 4.39 10.24 -4.57
N GLU A 117 4.30 8.94 -4.39
CA GLU A 117 3.19 8.14 -4.89
C GLU A 117 2.35 7.61 -3.73
N VAL A 118 1.04 7.57 -3.94
CA VAL A 118 0.07 6.97 -3.02
C VAL A 118 -0.73 5.94 -3.78
N GLU A 119 -0.68 4.69 -3.34
CA GLU A 119 -1.41 3.60 -3.97
C GLU A 119 -2.21 2.81 -2.96
N GLN A 120 -3.40 2.38 -3.34
CA GLN A 120 -4.20 1.49 -2.51
C GLN A 120 -3.78 0.04 -2.75
N LEU A 121 -3.38 -0.64 -1.67
CA LEU A 121 -2.99 -2.04 -1.74
C LEU A 121 -4.15 -2.98 -1.46
N LEU A 122 -4.99 -2.63 -0.50
CA LEU A 122 -6.14 -3.46 -0.10
C LEU A 122 -7.37 -2.58 0.15
N PRO A 123 -8.57 -3.04 -0.18
CA PRO A 123 -8.82 -4.21 -1.03
C PRO A 123 -8.29 -3.98 -2.45
N LEU A 124 -8.02 -5.07 -3.14
CA LEU A 124 -7.55 -5.00 -4.52
C LEU A 124 -8.67 -4.52 -5.44
N LYS A 125 -8.31 -3.70 -6.42
CA LYS A 125 -9.25 -3.27 -7.46
C LYS A 125 -9.45 -4.42 -8.44
N THR A 126 -10.71 -4.74 -8.72
CA THR A 126 -11.08 -5.90 -9.55
C THR A 126 -10.38 -5.92 -10.90
N ASN A 127 -10.35 -4.79 -11.59
CA ASN A 127 -9.77 -4.71 -12.93
C ASN A 127 -8.26 -4.94 -12.94
N GLN A 128 -7.52 -4.48 -11.93
CA GLN A 128 -6.09 -4.76 -11.83
C GLN A 128 -5.83 -6.25 -11.58
N PHE A 129 -6.59 -6.85 -10.67
CA PHE A 129 -6.46 -8.26 -10.34
C PHE A 129 -6.81 -9.15 -11.54
N ILE A 130 -7.91 -8.86 -12.23
CA ILE A 130 -8.35 -9.62 -13.40
C ILE A 130 -7.32 -9.49 -14.54
N LYS A 131 -6.79 -8.28 -14.78
CA LYS A 131 -5.76 -8.09 -15.82
C LYS A 131 -4.52 -8.93 -15.55
N GLU A 132 -4.04 -8.96 -14.32
CA GLU A 132 -2.86 -9.77 -13.97
C GLU A 132 -3.13 -11.26 -14.06
N GLU A 133 -4.28 -11.69 -13.57
CA GLU A 133 -4.69 -13.08 -13.65
C GLU A 133 -4.84 -13.53 -15.11
N LEU A 134 -5.40 -12.67 -15.97
CA LEU A 134 -5.53 -12.93 -17.40
C LEU A 134 -4.17 -13.00 -18.09
N VAL A 135 -3.27 -12.07 -17.78
CA VAL A 135 -1.91 -12.09 -18.34
C VAL A 135 -1.19 -13.37 -17.94
N ASP A 136 -1.31 -13.79 -16.68
CA ASP A 136 -0.72 -15.03 -16.22
C ASP A 136 -1.35 -16.25 -16.88
N ASN A 137 -2.67 -16.27 -17.04
CA ASN A 137 -3.39 -17.36 -17.68
C ASN A 137 -3.07 -17.43 -19.18
N VAL A 138 -2.93 -16.30 -19.85
CA VAL A 138 -2.50 -16.24 -21.26
C VAL A 138 -1.07 -16.75 -21.41
N LYS A 139 -0.15 -16.33 -20.53
CA LYS A 139 1.22 -16.83 -20.52
C LYS A 139 1.31 -18.33 -20.26
N LYS A 140 0.40 -18.86 -19.45
CA LYS A 140 0.31 -20.30 -19.14
C LYS A 140 -0.52 -21.10 -20.13
N GLY A 141 -1.12 -20.44 -21.13
CA GLY A 141 -1.96 -21.09 -22.14
C GLY A 141 -3.30 -21.62 -21.62
N LYS A 142 -3.79 -21.10 -20.51
CA LYS A 142 -4.98 -21.61 -19.82
C LYS A 142 -6.28 -20.86 -20.14
N SER A 143 -6.23 -19.78 -20.92
CA SER A 143 -7.40 -18.95 -21.20
C SER A 143 -7.44 -18.52 -22.66
N ASN A 144 -8.64 -18.56 -23.26
CA ASN A 144 -8.90 -18.07 -24.61
C ASN A 144 -9.45 -16.63 -24.63
N GLY A 145 -9.48 -15.94 -23.47
CA GLY A 145 -9.94 -14.57 -23.38
C GLY A 145 -8.88 -13.57 -23.81
N THR A 146 -9.29 -12.49 -24.48
CA THR A 146 -8.42 -11.38 -24.81
C THR A 146 -8.56 -10.28 -23.77
N LEU A 147 -7.48 -9.55 -23.54
CA LEU A 147 -7.47 -8.39 -22.61
C LEU A 147 -8.52 -7.33 -22.98
N GLU A 148 -8.90 -7.26 -24.26
CA GLU A 148 -9.90 -6.32 -24.79
C GLU A 148 -11.31 -6.55 -24.22
N ASP A 149 -11.64 -7.79 -23.81
CA ASP A 149 -12.94 -8.12 -23.25
C ASP A 149 -13.19 -7.47 -21.88
N PHE A 150 -12.15 -6.92 -21.27
CA PHE A 150 -12.19 -6.37 -19.91
C PHE A 150 -11.85 -4.88 -19.83
N GLU A 151 -11.50 -4.25 -20.93
CA GLU A 151 -11.05 -2.84 -20.96
C GLU A 151 -12.21 -1.83 -20.88
N GLY A 152 -13.43 -2.25 -20.67
CA GLY A 152 -14.60 -1.35 -20.76
C GLY A 152 -15.27 -0.98 -19.44
N SER A 153 -14.85 -1.51 -18.31
CA SER A 153 -15.53 -1.20 -17.06
C SER A 153 -14.68 -0.28 -16.18
N ASP A 154 -15.05 1.00 -16.17
CA ASP A 154 -14.54 1.98 -15.21
C ASP A 154 -15.04 1.71 -13.78
N ASP A 155 -15.77 0.62 -13.59
CA ASP A 155 -16.31 0.25 -12.30
C ASP A 155 -15.23 -0.38 -11.42
N TYR A 156 -14.81 0.36 -10.41
CA TYR A 156 -13.90 -0.13 -9.38
C TYR A 156 -14.64 -1.05 -8.41
N PHE A 157 -14.93 -2.27 -8.87
CA PHE A 157 -15.49 -3.27 -7.99
C PHE A 157 -14.40 -3.91 -7.15
N VAL A 158 -14.65 -4.01 -5.86
CA VAL A 158 -13.84 -4.82 -4.96
C VAL A 158 -14.15 -6.28 -5.29
N ILE A 159 -13.12 -7.07 -5.64
CA ILE A 159 -13.26 -8.49 -6.01
C ILE A 159 -13.91 -9.29 -4.88
N TYR A 160 -13.69 -8.87 -3.65
CA TYR A 160 -14.18 -9.56 -2.49
C TYR A 160 -15.30 -8.77 -1.83
N PRO A 161 -16.53 -9.26 -1.81
CA PRO A 161 -17.63 -8.61 -1.08
C PRO A 161 -17.37 -8.60 0.43
N SER A 162 -16.57 -9.55 0.91
CA SER A 162 -15.97 -9.52 2.23
C SER A 162 -14.47 -9.61 2.05
N PRO A 163 -13.72 -8.51 2.25
CA PRO A 163 -12.28 -8.47 1.98
C PRO A 163 -11.47 -9.44 2.84
N LYS A 164 -12.09 -10.07 3.79
CA LYS A 164 -11.43 -10.90 4.80
C LYS A 164 -11.50 -12.38 4.54
N VAL A 165 -12.22 -12.80 3.49
CA VAL A 165 -12.49 -14.23 3.31
C VAL A 165 -11.39 -14.92 2.53
N VAL A 166 -10.83 -14.33 1.48
CA VAL A 166 -9.75 -15.00 0.72
C VAL A 166 -8.87 -13.99 0.02
N LEU A 167 -7.65 -13.81 0.50
CA LEU A 167 -6.57 -13.37 -0.34
C LEU A 167 -5.92 -14.64 -0.88
N ASN A 168 -6.09 -14.89 -2.18
CA ASN A 168 -5.43 -16.03 -2.81
C ASN A 168 -3.93 -15.74 -3.02
N ASP A 169 -3.17 -16.76 -3.42
CA ASP A 169 -1.72 -16.65 -3.59
C ASP A 169 -1.33 -15.55 -4.59
N LEU A 170 -2.14 -15.35 -5.63
CA LEU A 170 -1.87 -14.32 -6.64
C LEU A 170 -1.99 -12.91 -6.05
N ALA A 171 -3.02 -12.64 -5.28
CA ALA A 171 -3.21 -11.36 -4.60
C ALA A 171 -2.08 -11.10 -3.60
N TYR A 172 -1.69 -12.12 -2.88
CA TYR A 172 -0.59 -12.08 -1.92
C TYR A 172 0.73 -11.73 -2.61
N ASN A 173 1.02 -12.39 -3.73
CA ASN A 173 2.22 -12.13 -4.53
C ASN A 173 2.20 -10.73 -5.15
N TYR A 174 1.03 -10.24 -5.55
CA TYR A 174 0.87 -8.89 -6.07
C TYR A 174 1.26 -7.85 -5.01
N VAL A 175 0.71 -7.96 -3.81
CA VAL A 175 1.00 -7.03 -2.70
C VAL A 175 2.48 -7.09 -2.33
N THR A 176 3.05 -8.30 -2.25
CA THR A 176 4.48 -8.47 -1.96
C THR A 176 5.35 -7.80 -3.01
N GLY A 177 5.05 -8.02 -4.29
CA GLY A 177 5.78 -7.41 -5.40
C GLY A 177 5.69 -5.89 -5.39
N PHE A 178 4.52 -5.36 -5.07
CA PHE A 178 4.34 -3.91 -4.98
C PHE A 178 5.16 -3.31 -3.83
N ILE A 179 5.09 -3.91 -2.65
CA ILE A 179 5.86 -3.46 -1.48
C ILE A 179 7.36 -3.53 -1.77
N TYR A 180 7.82 -4.63 -2.38
CA TYR A 180 9.23 -4.76 -2.75
C TYR A 180 9.66 -3.65 -3.72
N GLY A 181 8.87 -3.40 -4.76
CA GLY A 181 9.15 -2.33 -5.71
C GLY A 181 9.22 -0.96 -5.06
N ALA A 182 8.29 -0.66 -4.15
CA ALA A 182 8.28 0.59 -3.42
C ALA A 182 9.50 0.75 -2.50
N LEU A 183 9.93 -0.33 -1.85
CA LEU A 183 11.14 -0.34 -1.03
C LEU A 183 12.39 -0.07 -1.87
N VAL A 184 12.49 -0.70 -3.03
CA VAL A 184 13.61 -0.50 -3.97
C VAL A 184 13.66 0.94 -4.46
N GLU A 185 12.52 1.49 -4.85
CA GLU A 185 12.43 2.88 -5.30
C GLU A 185 12.86 3.87 -4.21
N GLY A 186 12.38 3.67 -2.99
CA GLY A 186 12.74 4.52 -1.86
C GLY A 186 14.22 4.43 -1.52
N PHE A 187 14.79 3.23 -1.54
CA PHE A 187 16.21 3.02 -1.27
C PHE A 187 17.09 3.68 -2.34
N ALA A 188 16.74 3.52 -3.61
CA ALA A 188 17.45 4.14 -4.72
C ALA A 188 17.43 5.67 -4.62
N THR A 189 16.31 6.24 -4.18
CA THR A 189 16.17 7.69 -3.98
C THR A 189 17.04 8.18 -2.83
N GLU A 190 17.11 7.44 -1.73
CA GLU A 190 17.93 7.80 -0.57
C GLU A 190 19.43 7.76 -0.88
N GLU A 191 19.88 6.82 -1.72
CA GLU A 191 21.28 6.65 -2.10
C GLU A 191 21.76 7.75 -3.07
N ASN A 192 20.89 8.47 -3.70
CA ASN A 192 21.20 9.58 -4.57
C ASN A 192 21.02 10.92 -3.84
#